data_c4f942c4f18892e9fbb322bd83baab82
#
_entry.id   c4f942c4f18892e9fbb322bd83baab82
#
_cell.length_a   1.000
_cell.length_b   1.000
_cell.length_c   1.000
_cell.angle_alpha   90.00
_cell.angle_beta   90.00
_cell.angle_gamma   90.00
#
_symmetry.space_group_name_H-M   'P 1'
#
loop_
_entity.id
_entity.type
_entity.pdbx_description
1 polymer ?
#
loop_
_entity_poly.entity_id
_entity_poly.type
_entity_poly.pdbx_seq_one_letter_code
_entity_poly.pdbx_strand_id
1 'polypeptide(L)'
;KKKIQIKTLSIGELNNQKPNVSTPIDMVASINKHSKLSLNGQVAPFSQKVNAQVVSTLKSFELPEFSPLIRKQLGYNVHSGQLDSEFDIKIKQNQLNGTINVAIHKLDMEPADPDKVAKMAQQLTMPLDSALSLLRDKNDDIELLIPIKGDIANPDFALGAVINKAMGNALQGTVTNYLKYALQPYGLIYMAAEKAYGVASSISLEAIEFQPSEHSLSGQSKTYMEKIGQLMQKRPGLRIRVCGFATASDRLKLIELNKANEKEVTNKKAERPVNVFHDKLLDLAKERVQVVKSHLISTYQISGDRLFNCLPQIEEQKGAPPRVELLI
;
A
#
# COMPACT_ATOMS: atom_id res chain seq x y z
N LYS A 1 0.30 15.32 -4.12
CA LYS A 1 -0.52 15.60 -2.91
C LYS A 1 -1.47 14.43 -2.69
N LYS A 2 -1.44 13.82 -1.50
CA LYS A 2 -2.38 12.76 -1.14
C LYS A 2 -3.74 13.39 -0.87
N LYS A 3 -4.81 12.76 -1.35
CA LYS A 3 -6.18 13.23 -1.13
C LYS A 3 -6.86 12.30 -0.14
N ILE A 4 -7.28 12.85 1.00
CA ILE A 4 -8.23 12.21 1.91
C ILE A 4 -9.59 12.80 1.57
N GLN A 5 -10.55 11.94 1.27
CA GLN A 5 -11.91 12.34 0.96
C GLN A 5 -12.83 11.84 2.08
N ILE A 6 -13.35 12.75 2.87
CA ILE A 6 -14.38 12.46 3.86
C ILE A 6 -15.68 12.25 3.10
N LYS A 7 -16.29 11.08 3.25
CA LYS A 7 -17.59 10.73 2.64
C LYS A 7 -18.74 11.10 3.57
N THR A 8 -18.58 10.76 4.84
CA THR A 8 -19.54 11.09 5.88
C THR A 8 -18.80 11.49 7.14
N LEU A 9 -19.31 12.50 7.83
CA LEU A 9 -18.89 12.89 9.17
C LEU A 9 -20.14 13.26 9.93
N SER A 10 -20.42 12.55 11.01
CA SER A 10 -21.50 12.83 11.95
C SER A 10 -20.91 13.10 13.33
N ILE A 11 -21.29 14.20 13.91
CA ILE A 11 -20.91 14.58 15.28
C ILE A 11 -22.21 14.87 16.00
N GLY A 12 -22.42 14.24 17.14
CA GLY A 12 -23.59 14.45 17.96
C GLY A 12 -23.62 15.84 18.63
N GLU A 13 -24.55 16.05 19.55
CA GLU A 13 -24.68 17.30 20.25
C GLU A 13 -23.41 17.66 21.04
N LEU A 14 -22.93 18.87 20.84
CA LEU A 14 -21.80 19.45 21.56
C LEU A 14 -22.35 20.38 22.67
N ASN A 15 -22.09 20.08 23.94
CA ASN A 15 -22.56 20.81 25.05
C ASN A 15 -21.43 21.19 26.03
N ASN A 16 -21.00 22.44 25.98
CA ASN A 16 -19.94 22.97 26.85
C ASN A 16 -20.37 23.22 28.30
N GLN A 17 -21.68 23.27 28.55
CA GLN A 17 -22.22 23.39 29.94
C GLN A 17 -22.18 22.05 30.68
N LYS A 18 -22.04 20.94 29.93
CA LYS A 18 -21.90 19.59 30.48
C LYS A 18 -20.60 18.95 29.99
N PRO A 19 -19.42 19.39 30.44
CA PRO A 19 -18.14 19.08 29.86
C PRO A 19 -17.80 17.58 29.87
N ASN A 20 -18.37 16.79 30.76
CA ASN A 20 -18.10 15.35 30.88
C ASN A 20 -19.10 14.47 30.10
N VAL A 21 -20.05 15.07 29.39
CA VAL A 21 -20.97 14.31 28.54
C VAL A 21 -20.24 13.90 27.25
N SER A 22 -20.33 12.62 26.93
CA SER A 22 -19.76 12.09 25.72
C SER A 22 -20.63 12.42 24.50
N THR A 23 -19.98 12.87 23.44
CA THR A 23 -20.57 13.14 22.12
C THR A 23 -20.21 12.01 21.17
N PRO A 24 -21.17 11.36 20.50
CA PRO A 24 -20.86 10.39 19.47
C PRO A 24 -20.21 11.04 18.26
N ILE A 25 -19.27 10.31 17.65
CA ILE A 25 -18.58 10.71 16.42
C ILE A 25 -18.50 9.52 15.49
N ASP A 26 -18.95 9.70 14.26
CA ASP A 26 -18.86 8.72 13.18
C ASP A 26 -18.23 9.35 11.95
N MET A 27 -17.26 8.68 11.36
CA MET A 27 -16.60 9.15 10.15
C MET A 27 -16.33 7.99 9.18
N VAL A 28 -16.60 8.23 7.92
CA VAL A 28 -16.14 7.37 6.82
C VAL A 28 -15.37 8.25 5.84
N ALA A 29 -14.14 7.85 5.56
CA ALA A 29 -13.28 8.53 4.61
C ALA A 29 -12.63 7.52 3.66
N SER A 30 -12.17 7.99 2.51
CA SER A 30 -11.26 7.24 1.63
C SER A 30 -9.92 7.95 1.54
N ILE A 31 -8.87 7.14 1.64
CA ILE A 31 -7.50 7.58 1.36
C ILE A 31 -7.20 7.02 -0.03
N ASN A 32 -7.01 7.89 -1.01
CA ASN A 32 -6.96 7.50 -2.43
C ASN A 32 -8.27 6.83 -2.93
N LYS A 33 -8.20 6.02 -4.00
CA LYS A 33 -9.41 5.42 -4.62
C LYS A 33 -9.92 4.18 -3.87
N HIS A 34 -9.04 3.44 -3.20
CA HIS A 34 -9.36 2.09 -2.74
C HIS A 34 -9.19 1.90 -1.23
N SER A 35 -8.41 2.76 -0.55
CA SER A 35 -8.26 2.67 0.89
C SER A 35 -9.46 3.29 1.61
N LYS A 36 -9.98 2.57 2.59
CA LYS A 36 -11.15 3.01 3.38
C LYS A 36 -10.75 3.19 4.84
N LEU A 37 -11.16 4.31 5.41
CA LEU A 37 -11.03 4.59 6.83
C LEU A 37 -12.43 4.78 7.41
N SER A 38 -12.75 4.04 8.46
CA SER A 38 -13.94 4.30 9.27
C SER A 38 -13.54 4.55 10.72
N LEU A 39 -14.28 5.42 11.37
CA LEU A 39 -14.13 5.72 12.78
C LEU A 39 -15.52 5.83 13.39
N ASN A 40 -15.73 5.14 14.49
CA ASN A 40 -16.93 5.22 15.31
C ASN A 40 -16.51 5.36 16.76
N GLY A 41 -17.15 6.24 17.51
CA GLY A 41 -16.79 6.39 18.90
C GLY A 41 -17.57 7.46 19.64
N GLN A 42 -17.08 7.71 20.83
CA GLN A 42 -17.60 8.75 21.73
C GLN A 42 -16.42 9.51 22.33
N VAL A 43 -16.55 10.81 22.41
CA VAL A 43 -15.54 11.70 23.00
C VAL A 43 -16.21 12.75 23.88
N ALA A 44 -15.60 13.07 25.01
CA ALA A 44 -16.04 14.19 25.87
C ALA A 44 -15.12 15.40 25.55
N PRO A 45 -15.48 16.25 24.57
CA PRO A 45 -14.55 17.22 23.98
C PRO A 45 -14.26 18.40 24.92
N PHE A 46 -15.12 18.65 25.91
CA PHE A 46 -15.00 19.76 26.89
C PHE A 46 -14.50 19.31 28.25
N SER A 47 -14.22 18.01 28.45
CA SER A 47 -13.68 17.52 29.73
C SER A 47 -12.27 18.01 29.98
N GLN A 48 -11.91 18.31 31.21
CA GLN A 48 -10.55 18.76 31.58
C GLN A 48 -9.49 17.71 31.29
N LYS A 49 -9.85 16.42 31.38
CA LYS A 49 -9.01 15.29 31.01
C LYS A 49 -9.68 14.54 29.87
N VAL A 50 -8.89 14.06 28.91
CA VAL A 50 -9.42 13.36 27.75
C VAL A 50 -10.15 12.09 28.19
N ASN A 51 -11.40 11.99 27.73
CA ASN A 51 -12.22 10.79 27.84
C ASN A 51 -12.76 10.48 26.44
N ALA A 52 -12.46 9.29 25.93
CA ALA A 52 -12.89 8.85 24.62
C ALA A 52 -12.96 7.33 24.57
N GLN A 53 -13.83 6.81 23.71
CA GLN A 53 -13.80 5.43 23.27
C GLN A 53 -13.97 5.44 21.75
N VAL A 54 -13.00 4.89 21.03
CA VAL A 54 -12.95 4.97 19.58
C VAL A 54 -12.59 3.61 19.01
N VAL A 55 -13.41 3.14 18.08
CA VAL A 55 -13.09 2.01 17.20
C VAL A 55 -12.88 2.55 15.80
N SER A 56 -11.79 2.18 15.18
CA SER A 56 -11.45 2.63 13.82
C SER A 56 -10.94 1.47 12.99
N THR A 57 -11.29 1.43 11.72
CA THR A 57 -10.75 0.46 10.76
C THR A 57 -10.12 1.19 9.59
N LEU A 58 -8.94 0.76 9.21
CA LEU A 58 -8.25 1.16 8.00
C LEU A 58 -8.10 -0.08 7.12
N LYS A 59 -8.60 -0.04 5.90
CA LYS A 59 -8.56 -1.17 4.97
C LYS A 59 -7.90 -0.78 3.66
N SER A 60 -7.12 -1.72 3.12
CA SER A 60 -6.47 -1.63 1.81
C SER A 60 -5.56 -0.40 1.66
N PHE A 61 -4.79 -0.10 2.70
CA PHE A 61 -3.89 1.06 2.70
C PHE A 61 -2.54 0.71 2.05
N GLU A 62 -2.23 1.36 0.95
CA GLU A 62 -1.04 1.08 0.13
C GLU A 62 0.24 1.66 0.76
N LEU A 63 1.12 0.80 1.24
CA LEU A 63 2.37 1.17 1.92
C LEU A 63 3.40 1.85 0.99
N PRO A 64 3.55 1.49 -0.31
CA PRO A 64 4.49 2.16 -1.20
C PRO A 64 4.29 3.67 -1.32
N GLU A 65 3.07 4.15 -1.12
CA GLU A 65 2.78 5.59 -1.12
C GLU A 65 3.48 6.35 0.02
N PHE A 66 3.87 5.64 1.07
CA PHE A 66 4.57 6.18 2.22
C PHE A 66 6.07 5.82 2.25
N SER A 67 6.56 5.16 1.20
CA SER A 67 7.96 4.76 1.09
C SER A 67 8.96 5.89 1.38
N PRO A 68 8.75 7.15 0.94
CA PRO A 68 9.66 8.25 1.29
C PRO A 68 9.70 8.55 2.81
N LEU A 69 8.56 8.42 3.50
CA LEU A 69 8.50 8.63 4.94
C LEU A 69 9.15 7.45 5.69
N ILE A 70 8.85 6.22 5.27
CA ILE A 70 9.42 4.99 5.83
C ILE A 70 10.95 4.99 5.65
N ARG A 71 11.44 5.36 4.46
CA ARG A 71 12.87 5.53 4.20
C ARG A 71 13.51 6.56 5.15
N LYS A 72 12.84 7.70 5.34
CA LYS A 72 13.36 8.76 6.24
C LYS A 72 13.45 8.29 7.68
N GLN A 73 12.52 7.47 8.17
CA GLN A 73 12.45 7.03 9.55
C GLN A 73 13.21 5.72 9.81
N LEU A 74 13.01 4.73 8.94
CA LEU A 74 13.52 3.36 9.15
C LEU A 74 14.70 2.99 8.25
N GLY A 75 14.97 3.78 7.19
CA GLY A 75 16.05 3.50 6.25
C GLY A 75 15.71 2.47 5.18
N TYR A 76 14.44 2.13 4.96
CA TYR A 76 13.99 1.15 3.98
C TYR A 76 13.11 1.78 2.90
N ASN A 77 13.28 1.36 1.66
CA ASN A 77 12.29 1.59 0.60
C ASN A 77 11.23 0.50 0.68
N VAL A 78 9.97 0.87 0.49
CA VAL A 78 8.85 -0.08 0.36
C VAL A 78 8.48 -0.20 -1.10
N HIS A 79 8.62 -1.39 -1.67
CA HIS A 79 8.30 -1.68 -3.07
C HIS A 79 6.85 -2.12 -3.25
N SER A 80 6.33 -2.94 -2.34
CA SER A 80 4.94 -3.34 -2.30
C SER A 80 4.48 -3.57 -0.86
N GLY A 81 3.17 -3.66 -0.67
CA GLY A 81 2.55 -4.00 0.60
C GLY A 81 1.28 -3.22 0.84
N GLN A 82 0.34 -3.86 1.51
CA GLN A 82 -0.92 -3.27 1.88
C GLN A 82 -1.15 -3.46 3.37
N LEU A 83 -1.63 -2.43 4.04
CA LEU A 83 -1.91 -2.42 5.47
C LEU A 83 -3.41 -2.40 5.71
N ASP A 84 -3.86 -3.35 6.48
CA ASP A 84 -5.14 -3.34 7.18
C ASP A 84 -4.89 -3.11 8.66
N SER A 85 -5.72 -2.30 9.31
CA SER A 85 -5.59 -2.09 10.75
C SER A 85 -6.94 -1.85 11.40
N GLU A 86 -7.09 -2.37 12.62
CA GLU A 86 -8.25 -2.13 13.48
C GLU A 86 -7.76 -1.61 14.82
N PHE A 87 -8.32 -0.48 15.24
CA PHE A 87 -7.99 0.18 16.50
C PHE A 87 -9.21 0.08 17.42
N ASP A 88 -9.03 -0.42 18.62
CA ASP A 88 -9.99 -0.31 19.72
C ASP A 88 -9.31 0.40 20.88
N ILE A 89 -9.65 1.67 21.07
CA ILE A 89 -8.96 2.57 22.00
C ILE A 89 -9.96 3.16 22.97
N LYS A 90 -9.63 3.04 24.24
CA LYS A 90 -10.36 3.65 25.34
C LYS A 90 -9.45 4.56 26.16
N ILE A 91 -9.85 5.80 26.31
CA ILE A 91 -9.14 6.80 27.10
C ILE A 91 -10.04 7.21 28.25
N LYS A 92 -9.54 7.08 29.46
CA LYS A 92 -10.20 7.56 30.68
C LYS A 92 -9.23 8.44 31.44
N GLN A 93 -9.58 9.70 31.62
CA GLN A 93 -8.79 10.68 32.37
C GLN A 93 -7.32 10.73 31.93
N ASN A 94 -7.06 10.83 30.62
CA ASN A 94 -5.76 10.79 29.95
C ASN A 94 -5.06 9.42 29.97
N GLN A 95 -5.63 8.40 30.61
CA GLN A 95 -5.06 7.05 30.58
C GLN A 95 -5.63 6.27 29.41
N LEU A 96 -4.76 5.87 28.52
CA LEU A 96 -5.03 5.11 27.31
C LEU A 96 -4.93 3.62 27.60
N ASN A 97 -5.89 2.85 27.15
CA ASN A 97 -5.85 1.39 27.09
C ASN A 97 -6.54 0.94 25.81
N GLY A 98 -5.87 0.10 25.05
CA GLY A 98 -6.44 -0.35 23.79
C GLY A 98 -5.58 -1.40 23.08
N THR A 99 -6.04 -1.78 21.93
CA THR A 99 -5.35 -2.71 21.03
C THR A 99 -5.39 -2.19 19.59
N ILE A 100 -4.32 -2.48 18.86
CA ILE A 100 -4.24 -2.30 17.42
C ILE A 100 -4.02 -3.67 16.81
N ASN A 101 -4.95 -4.14 15.99
CA ASN A 101 -4.72 -5.25 15.09
C ASN A 101 -4.11 -4.70 13.80
N VAL A 102 -2.97 -5.23 13.40
CA VAL A 102 -2.27 -4.87 12.17
C VAL A 102 -2.12 -6.12 11.32
N ALA A 103 -2.58 -6.05 10.08
CA ALA A 103 -2.31 -7.05 9.05
C ALA A 103 -1.58 -6.36 7.89
N ILE A 104 -0.38 -6.83 7.58
CA ILE A 104 0.42 -6.34 6.46
C ILE A 104 0.53 -7.46 5.44
N HIS A 105 0.06 -7.19 4.23
CA HIS A 105 -0.02 -8.16 3.15
C HIS A 105 1.07 -7.90 2.11
N LYS A 106 1.78 -8.94 1.67
CA LYS A 106 2.75 -8.91 0.57
C LYS A 106 3.77 -7.77 0.70
N LEU A 107 4.27 -7.55 1.91
CA LEU A 107 5.26 -6.50 2.17
C LEU A 107 6.59 -6.86 1.51
N ASP A 108 7.06 -5.97 0.66
CA ASP A 108 8.38 -6.04 0.03
C ASP A 108 9.15 -4.74 0.30
N MET A 109 10.30 -4.87 0.93
CA MET A 109 11.14 -3.76 1.36
C MET A 109 12.60 -4.07 1.09
N GLU A 110 13.39 -3.02 0.79
CA GLU A 110 14.83 -3.13 0.67
C GLU A 110 15.56 -2.08 1.53
N PRO A 111 16.75 -2.40 2.05
CA PRO A 111 17.61 -1.42 2.71
C PRO A 111 17.98 -0.27 1.75
N ALA A 112 17.86 0.98 2.23
CA ALA A 112 18.13 2.18 1.43
C ALA A 112 19.03 3.21 2.15
N ASP A 113 19.17 3.11 3.47
CA ASP A 113 20.02 3.97 4.30
C ASP A 113 20.74 3.09 5.34
N PRO A 114 22.02 2.72 5.08
CA PRO A 114 22.77 1.77 5.91
C PRO A 114 22.85 2.17 7.38
N ASP A 115 22.99 3.46 7.68
CA ASP A 115 23.16 3.94 9.07
C ASP A 115 21.87 3.74 9.87
N LYS A 116 20.72 4.00 9.26
CA LYS A 116 19.41 3.80 9.91
C LYS A 116 19.07 2.32 10.05
N VAL A 117 19.38 1.53 9.03
CA VAL A 117 19.21 0.06 9.06
C VAL A 117 20.03 -0.55 10.20
N ALA A 118 21.28 -0.12 10.37
CA ALA A 118 22.13 -0.60 11.47
C ALA A 118 21.58 -0.20 12.85
N LYS A 119 21.09 1.03 13.01
CA LYS A 119 20.44 1.47 14.26
C LYS A 119 19.17 0.66 14.57
N MET A 120 18.36 0.37 13.58
CA MET A 120 17.16 -0.45 13.71
C MET A 120 17.52 -1.88 14.11
N ALA A 121 18.54 -2.48 13.48
CA ALA A 121 19.02 -3.82 13.81
C ALA A 121 19.52 -3.94 15.26
N GLN A 122 20.14 -2.89 15.79
CA GLN A 122 20.55 -2.85 17.20
C GLN A 122 19.33 -2.85 18.15
N GLN A 123 18.26 -2.15 17.79
CA GLN A 123 17.04 -2.11 18.61
C GLN A 123 16.27 -3.42 18.58
N LEU A 124 16.26 -4.11 17.46
CA LEU A 124 15.52 -5.37 17.25
C LEU A 124 16.36 -6.61 17.58
N THR A 125 17.65 -6.47 17.91
CA THR A 125 18.61 -7.57 18.10
C THR A 125 18.85 -8.43 16.84
N MET A 126 18.28 -8.07 15.72
CA MET A 126 18.45 -8.69 14.39
C MET A 126 18.08 -7.69 13.28
N PRO A 127 18.50 -7.91 12.03
CA PRO A 127 18.05 -7.12 10.88
C PRO A 127 16.52 -7.15 10.72
N LEU A 128 15.92 -6.01 10.33
CA LEU A 128 14.46 -5.89 10.22
C LEU A 128 13.87 -6.86 9.18
N ASP A 129 14.53 -7.05 8.06
CA ASP A 129 14.14 -8.02 7.01
C ASP A 129 14.09 -9.46 7.53
N SER A 130 15.06 -9.85 8.36
CA SER A 130 15.08 -11.16 9.04
C SER A 130 13.92 -11.27 10.04
N ALA A 131 13.67 -10.24 10.84
CA ALA A 131 12.56 -10.21 11.77
C ALA A 131 11.22 -10.31 11.05
N LEU A 132 11.03 -9.56 9.96
CA LEU A 132 9.81 -9.61 9.15
C LEU A 132 9.63 -10.98 8.49
N SER A 133 10.71 -11.61 8.01
CA SER A 133 10.65 -12.95 7.40
C SER A 133 10.15 -14.01 8.40
N LEU A 134 10.51 -13.89 9.67
CA LEU A 134 10.03 -14.78 10.73
C LEU A 134 8.56 -14.54 11.10
N LEU A 135 8.05 -13.34 10.88
CA LEU A 135 6.67 -12.97 11.19
C LEU A 135 5.69 -13.31 10.08
N ARG A 136 6.18 -13.63 8.87
CA ARG A 136 5.34 -13.95 7.72
C ARG A 136 4.68 -15.33 7.87
N ASP A 137 3.41 -15.37 7.57
CA ASP A 137 2.67 -16.61 7.45
C ASP A 137 2.85 -17.25 6.05
N LYS A 138 2.17 -18.39 5.81
CA LYS A 138 2.19 -19.11 4.52
C LYS A 138 1.61 -18.31 3.33
N ASN A 139 0.88 -17.24 3.59
CA ASN A 139 0.28 -16.37 2.58
C ASN A 139 1.12 -15.11 2.33
N ASP A 140 2.29 -15.02 2.99
CA ASP A 140 3.15 -13.83 2.99
C ASP A 140 2.49 -12.62 3.69
N ASP A 141 1.68 -12.90 4.71
CA ASP A 141 1.03 -11.91 5.57
C ASP A 141 1.73 -11.82 6.92
N ILE A 142 1.75 -10.63 7.50
CA ILE A 142 2.24 -10.37 8.85
C ILE A 142 1.07 -9.88 9.68
N GLU A 143 0.69 -10.62 10.72
CA GLU A 143 -0.38 -10.23 11.64
C GLU A 143 0.19 -9.94 13.03
N LEU A 144 -0.11 -8.76 13.55
CA LEU A 144 0.34 -8.31 14.87
C LEU A 144 -0.84 -7.76 15.67
N LEU A 145 -0.93 -8.19 16.92
CA LEU A 145 -1.81 -7.58 17.93
C LEU A 145 -0.95 -6.74 18.86
N ILE A 146 -1.07 -5.43 18.78
CA ILE A 146 -0.25 -4.47 19.51
C ILE A 146 -1.10 -3.87 20.63
N PRO A 147 -0.85 -4.22 21.90
CA PRO A 147 -1.49 -3.54 23.02
C PRO A 147 -0.89 -2.13 23.20
N ILE A 148 -1.78 -1.16 23.48
CA ILE A 148 -1.38 0.21 23.79
C ILE A 148 -1.87 0.54 25.19
N LYS A 149 -0.98 1.08 26.04
CA LYS A 149 -1.30 1.49 27.40
C LYS A 149 -0.51 2.74 27.77
N GLY A 150 -0.94 3.42 28.83
CA GLY A 150 -0.20 4.52 29.42
C GLY A 150 -0.88 5.87 29.27
N ASP A 151 -0.15 6.93 29.50
CA ASP A 151 -0.65 8.30 29.34
C ASP A 151 -0.68 8.67 27.85
N ILE A 152 -1.72 9.41 27.42
CA ILE A 152 -1.87 9.84 26.02
C ILE A 152 -0.69 10.68 25.50
N ALA A 153 0.05 11.35 26.40
CA ALA A 153 1.25 12.11 26.03
C ALA A 153 2.48 11.21 25.80
N ASN A 154 2.49 10.00 26.38
CA ASN A 154 3.60 9.06 26.25
C ASN A 154 3.07 7.60 26.25
N PRO A 155 2.42 7.15 25.17
CA PRO A 155 1.85 5.81 25.09
C PRO A 155 2.94 4.73 24.96
N ASP A 156 2.74 3.60 25.63
CA ASP A 156 3.57 2.38 25.50
C ASP A 156 2.88 1.39 24.54
N PHE A 157 3.59 1.00 23.51
CA PHE A 157 3.12 0.05 22.49
C PHE A 157 3.60 -1.39 22.73
N ALA A 158 4.41 -1.65 23.73
CA ALA A 158 4.96 -2.98 24.06
C ALA A 158 5.49 -3.78 22.85
N LEU A 159 6.05 -3.10 21.83
CA LEU A 159 6.43 -3.71 20.54
C LEU A 159 7.42 -4.87 20.69
N GLY A 160 8.40 -4.76 21.60
CA GLY A 160 9.36 -5.83 21.82
C GLY A 160 8.71 -7.14 22.27
N ALA A 161 7.74 -7.06 23.18
CA ALA A 161 7.00 -8.24 23.65
C ALA A 161 6.13 -8.85 22.55
N VAL A 162 5.52 -8.01 21.70
CA VAL A 162 4.70 -8.46 20.57
C VAL A 162 5.54 -9.19 19.55
N ILE A 163 6.68 -8.64 19.15
CA ILE A 163 7.61 -9.25 18.19
C ILE A 163 8.14 -10.59 18.73
N ASN A 164 8.60 -10.65 19.97
CA ASN A 164 9.10 -11.88 20.58
C ASN A 164 8.02 -12.98 20.65
N LYS A 165 6.78 -12.62 20.96
CA LYS A 165 5.65 -13.57 20.99
C LYS A 165 5.32 -14.08 19.60
N ALA A 166 5.28 -13.21 18.59
CA ALA A 166 5.00 -13.58 17.22
C ALA A 166 6.09 -14.50 16.65
N MET A 167 7.36 -14.22 16.93
CA MET A 167 8.50 -15.08 16.56
C MET A 167 8.43 -16.47 17.21
N GLY A 168 8.03 -16.57 18.47
CA GLY A 168 7.85 -17.86 19.15
C GLY A 168 6.78 -18.75 18.49
N ASN A 169 5.75 -18.18 17.92
CA ASN A 169 4.70 -18.89 17.20
C ASN A 169 5.12 -19.29 15.77
N ALA A 170 5.96 -18.49 15.10
CA ALA A 170 6.42 -18.74 13.74
C ALA A 170 7.30 -20.00 13.60
N LEU A 171 8.01 -20.41 14.66
CA LEU A 171 8.87 -21.60 14.68
C LEU A 171 8.09 -22.93 14.63
N GLN A 172 6.77 -22.92 14.71
CA GLN A 172 5.93 -24.13 14.73
C GLN A 172 5.24 -24.47 13.40
N GLY A 173 5.41 -23.67 12.33
CA GLY A 173 4.69 -23.83 11.06
C GLY A 173 5.57 -24.21 9.88
N THR A 174 5.33 -25.38 9.27
CA THR A 174 5.99 -25.86 8.05
C THR A 174 5.35 -25.21 6.81
N VAL A 175 6.16 -24.56 5.98
CA VAL A 175 5.76 -23.97 4.69
C VAL A 175 5.62 -25.08 3.63
N THR A 176 4.44 -25.22 3.04
CA THR A 176 4.20 -26.12 1.90
C THR A 176 3.90 -25.36 0.61
N ASN A 177 4.49 -25.84 -0.51
CA ASN A 177 4.42 -25.33 -1.87
C ASN A 177 3.00 -25.35 -2.48
N TYR A 178 2.09 -24.53 -1.97
CA TYR A 178 0.69 -24.50 -2.44
C TYR A 178 0.52 -23.89 -3.85
N LEU A 179 1.38 -22.96 -4.25
CA LEU A 179 1.23 -22.18 -5.50
C LEU A 179 1.39 -23.01 -6.78
N LYS A 180 2.23 -24.04 -6.78
CA LYS A 180 2.46 -24.87 -8.00
C LYS A 180 1.21 -25.62 -8.49
N TYR A 181 0.27 -25.92 -7.59
CA TYR A 181 -0.96 -26.65 -7.92
C TYR A 181 -2.17 -25.73 -8.17
N ALA A 182 -2.12 -24.49 -7.74
CA ALA A 182 -3.24 -23.56 -7.84
C ALA A 182 -3.48 -23.03 -9.27
N LEU A 183 -2.49 -23.09 -10.14
CA LEU A 183 -2.51 -22.46 -11.47
C LEU A 183 -2.80 -23.41 -12.64
N GLN A 184 -2.89 -24.73 -12.43
CA GLN A 184 -3.36 -25.65 -13.46
C GLN A 184 -4.88 -25.71 -13.50
N PRO A 185 -5.58 -25.63 -14.64
CA PRO A 185 -5.18 -25.87 -16.04
C PRO A 185 -5.37 -24.64 -17.00
N TYR A 186 -5.06 -23.41 -16.61
CA TYR A 186 -5.49 -22.21 -17.35
C TYR A 186 -4.52 -21.71 -18.44
N GLY A 187 -3.49 -22.45 -18.83
CA GLY A 187 -2.64 -22.13 -19.98
C GLY A 187 -1.97 -20.75 -19.93
N LEU A 188 -1.73 -20.21 -18.72
CA LEU A 188 -1.00 -18.96 -18.54
C LEU A 188 0.49 -19.25 -18.85
N ILE A 189 1.02 -18.51 -19.79
CA ILE A 189 2.44 -18.62 -20.18
C ILE A 189 3.29 -18.07 -19.04
N TYR A 190 4.07 -18.95 -18.43
CA TYR A 190 5.09 -18.58 -17.45
C TYR A 190 6.21 -17.83 -18.15
N MET A 191 6.33 -16.56 -17.91
CA MET A 191 7.61 -15.88 -18.10
C MET A 191 8.28 -15.78 -16.72
N ALA A 192 9.40 -16.47 -16.57
CA ALA A 192 10.26 -16.29 -15.42
C ALA A 192 10.84 -14.88 -15.51
N ALA A 193 10.35 -13.96 -14.68
CA ALA A 193 10.93 -12.63 -14.53
C ALA A 193 12.25 -12.76 -13.75
N GLU A 194 13.32 -13.17 -14.46
CA GLU A 194 14.66 -13.06 -13.93
C GLU A 194 15.03 -11.57 -13.84
N LYS A 195 15.35 -11.12 -12.63
CA LYS A 195 16.23 -9.98 -12.33
C LYS A 195 15.70 -8.54 -12.27
N ALA A 196 14.43 -8.25 -12.11
CA ALA A 196 14.08 -6.85 -11.84
C ALA A 196 13.94 -6.47 -10.34
N TYR A 197 13.64 -7.41 -9.45
CA TYR A 197 13.20 -7.07 -8.08
C TYR A 197 13.77 -7.91 -6.93
N GLY A 198 14.80 -8.70 -7.12
CA GLY A 198 15.34 -9.53 -6.01
C GLY A 198 14.37 -10.58 -5.46
N VAL A 199 13.18 -10.73 -6.05
CA VAL A 199 12.17 -11.70 -5.62
C VAL A 199 12.29 -12.97 -6.45
N ALA A 200 13.08 -13.90 -5.97
CA ALA A 200 13.41 -15.16 -6.65
C ALA A 200 12.24 -16.16 -6.80
N SER A 201 10.99 -15.78 -6.52
CA SER A 201 9.86 -16.71 -6.46
C SER A 201 8.49 -16.18 -6.91
N SER A 202 8.41 -15.03 -7.58
CA SER A 202 7.12 -14.53 -8.08
C SER A 202 6.83 -15.10 -9.50
N ILE A 203 5.58 -15.55 -9.69
CA ILE A 203 5.08 -15.96 -11.01
C ILE A 203 4.57 -14.69 -11.70
N SER A 204 5.20 -14.33 -12.83
CA SER A 204 4.73 -13.22 -13.65
C SER A 204 3.67 -13.68 -14.64
N LEU A 205 2.57 -12.94 -14.71
CA LEU A 205 1.58 -13.06 -15.77
C LEU A 205 2.01 -12.19 -16.96
N GLU A 206 1.35 -12.36 -18.11
CA GLU A 206 1.59 -11.51 -19.27
C GLU A 206 1.36 -10.04 -18.91
N ALA A 207 2.27 -9.17 -19.33
CA ALA A 207 2.19 -7.74 -19.02
C ALA A 207 1.06 -7.06 -19.82
N ILE A 208 0.42 -6.08 -19.19
CA ILE A 208 -0.56 -5.23 -19.84
C ILE A 208 0.17 -4.02 -20.42
N GLU A 209 0.29 -3.97 -21.74
CA GLU A 209 0.99 -2.91 -22.45
C GLU A 209 0.11 -1.68 -22.68
N PHE A 210 0.76 -0.52 -22.71
CA PHE A 210 0.15 0.79 -22.96
C PHE A 210 0.83 1.51 -24.10
N GLN A 211 0.13 2.43 -24.74
CA GLN A 211 0.75 3.37 -25.66
C GLN A 211 1.62 4.38 -24.89
N PRO A 212 2.70 4.87 -25.51
CA PRO A 212 3.53 5.89 -24.89
C PRO A 212 2.72 7.12 -24.45
N SER A 213 2.94 7.58 -23.21
CA SER A 213 2.24 8.71 -22.58
C SER A 213 0.76 8.51 -22.31
N GLU A 214 0.22 7.29 -22.52
CA GLU A 214 -1.18 6.94 -22.25
C GLU A 214 -1.32 5.99 -21.06
N HIS A 215 -2.49 6.04 -20.43
CA HIS A 215 -2.92 5.10 -19.37
C HIS A 215 -4.28 4.45 -19.67
N SER A 216 -4.78 4.58 -20.91
CA SER A 216 -6.03 3.95 -21.35
C SER A 216 -5.79 2.48 -21.73
N LEU A 217 -6.72 1.59 -21.32
CA LEU A 217 -6.67 0.17 -21.67
C LEU A 217 -7.12 -0.05 -23.13
N SER A 218 -6.29 -0.75 -23.91
CA SER A 218 -6.64 -1.20 -25.24
C SER A 218 -7.73 -2.28 -25.22
N GLY A 219 -8.36 -2.55 -26.35
CA GLY A 219 -9.32 -3.67 -26.47
C GLY A 219 -8.68 -5.01 -26.13
N GLN A 220 -7.45 -5.25 -26.59
CA GLN A 220 -6.69 -6.47 -26.31
C GLN A 220 -6.40 -6.58 -24.81
N SER A 221 -5.96 -5.49 -24.17
CA SER A 221 -5.74 -5.45 -22.72
C SER A 221 -7.01 -5.79 -21.94
N LYS A 222 -8.18 -5.26 -22.35
CA LYS A 222 -9.47 -5.57 -21.69
C LYS A 222 -9.83 -7.05 -21.83
N THR A 223 -9.65 -7.65 -23.00
CA THR A 223 -9.88 -9.09 -23.23
C THR A 223 -8.96 -9.96 -22.37
N TYR A 224 -7.70 -9.54 -22.22
CA TYR A 224 -6.76 -10.23 -21.34
C TYR A 224 -7.17 -10.10 -19.86
N MET A 225 -7.56 -8.91 -19.42
CA MET A 225 -8.02 -8.65 -18.06
C MET A 225 -9.31 -9.40 -17.71
N GLU A 226 -10.16 -9.72 -18.70
CA GLU A 226 -11.30 -10.61 -18.51
C GLU A 226 -10.85 -12.00 -18.01
N LYS A 227 -9.82 -12.57 -18.63
CA LYS A 227 -9.26 -13.87 -18.22
C LYS A 227 -8.68 -13.79 -16.78
N ILE A 228 -7.99 -12.70 -16.45
CA ILE A 228 -7.45 -12.47 -15.10
C ILE A 228 -8.60 -12.32 -14.09
N GLY A 229 -9.63 -11.54 -14.40
CA GLY A 229 -10.80 -11.37 -13.54
C GLY A 229 -11.52 -12.70 -13.27
N GLN A 230 -11.77 -13.51 -14.30
CA GLN A 230 -12.37 -14.85 -14.18
C GLN A 230 -11.49 -15.79 -13.35
N LEU A 231 -10.16 -15.76 -13.54
CA LEU A 231 -9.20 -16.54 -12.75
C LEU A 231 -9.31 -16.17 -11.27
N MET A 232 -9.28 -14.88 -10.96
CA MET A 232 -9.37 -14.37 -9.59
C MET A 232 -10.72 -14.68 -8.93
N GLN A 233 -11.82 -14.65 -9.68
CA GLN A 233 -13.14 -15.05 -9.17
C GLN A 233 -13.19 -16.55 -8.82
N LYS A 234 -12.61 -17.42 -9.66
CA LYS A 234 -12.51 -18.86 -9.41
C LYS A 234 -11.51 -19.25 -8.33
N ARG A 235 -10.60 -18.34 -7.97
CA ARG A 235 -9.53 -18.53 -6.99
C ARG A 235 -9.56 -17.42 -5.93
N PRO A 236 -10.43 -17.50 -4.92
CA PRO A 236 -10.59 -16.44 -3.90
C PRO A 236 -9.31 -16.12 -3.12
N GLY A 237 -8.42 -17.11 -2.94
CA GLY A 237 -7.13 -16.92 -2.27
C GLY A 237 -6.02 -16.31 -3.15
N LEU A 238 -6.26 -16.13 -4.47
CA LEU A 238 -5.27 -15.55 -5.36
C LEU A 238 -5.13 -14.05 -5.10
N ARG A 239 -3.90 -13.62 -4.86
CA ARG A 239 -3.51 -12.22 -4.63
C ARG A 239 -2.49 -11.82 -5.70
N ILE A 240 -2.59 -10.60 -6.22
CA ILE A 240 -1.75 -10.11 -7.33
C ILE A 240 -1.14 -8.77 -6.96
N ARG A 241 0.19 -8.65 -7.16
CA ARG A 241 0.89 -7.37 -7.16
C ARG A 241 0.77 -6.74 -8.56
N VAL A 242 0.45 -5.45 -8.59
CA VAL A 242 0.21 -4.65 -9.81
C VAL A 242 1.29 -3.60 -9.89
N CYS A 243 2.28 -3.81 -10.76
CA CYS A 243 3.51 -3.03 -10.83
C CYS A 243 3.55 -2.20 -12.12
N GLY A 244 3.52 -0.89 -12.02
CA GLY A 244 3.48 0.05 -13.15
C GLY A 244 4.87 0.54 -13.55
N PHE A 245 5.10 0.54 -14.87
CA PHE A 245 6.33 1.02 -15.47
C PHE A 245 6.05 2.16 -16.45
N ALA A 246 6.80 3.25 -16.30
CA ALA A 246 7.01 4.23 -17.34
C ALA A 246 8.38 3.99 -17.97
N THR A 247 8.51 4.30 -19.25
CA THR A 247 9.70 3.93 -20.02
C THR A 247 10.31 5.09 -20.78
N ALA A 248 11.45 4.86 -21.41
CA ALA A 248 12.09 5.85 -22.28
C ALA A 248 11.16 6.35 -23.39
N SER A 249 10.26 5.50 -23.92
CA SER A 249 9.28 5.91 -24.95
C SER A 249 8.23 6.88 -24.41
N ASP A 250 7.80 6.73 -23.16
CA ASP A 250 6.93 7.72 -22.48
C ASP A 250 7.61 9.08 -22.36
N ARG A 251 8.89 9.08 -21.95
CA ARG A 251 9.68 10.31 -21.82
C ARG A 251 9.78 11.04 -23.15
N LEU A 252 10.09 10.32 -24.23
CA LEU A 252 10.19 10.91 -25.57
C LEU A 252 8.87 11.53 -26.01
N LYS A 253 7.76 10.84 -25.77
CA LYS A 253 6.42 11.32 -26.13
C LYS A 253 6.01 12.55 -25.30
N LEU A 254 6.30 12.57 -24.01
CA LEU A 254 6.05 13.72 -23.13
C LEU A 254 6.88 14.96 -23.56
N ILE A 255 8.12 14.77 -23.99
CA ILE A 255 8.96 15.86 -24.53
C ILE A 255 8.35 16.41 -25.83
N GLU A 256 7.90 15.52 -26.73
CA GLU A 256 7.25 15.91 -27.98
C GLU A 256 5.98 16.75 -27.73
N LEU A 257 5.10 16.28 -26.83
CA LEU A 257 3.88 16.97 -26.44
C LEU A 257 4.14 18.34 -25.80
N ASN A 258 5.17 18.45 -24.95
CA ASN A 258 5.54 19.74 -24.36
C ASN A 258 6.05 20.74 -25.42
N LYS A 259 6.89 20.28 -26.37
CA LYS A 259 7.36 21.15 -27.48
C LYS A 259 6.22 21.65 -28.35
N ALA A 260 5.19 20.85 -28.55
CA ALA A 260 3.99 21.27 -29.28
C ALA A 260 3.23 22.37 -28.53
N ASN A 261 3.11 22.25 -27.20
CA ASN A 261 2.42 23.24 -26.35
C ASN A 261 3.23 24.53 -26.15
N GLU A 262 4.59 24.49 -26.14
CA GLU A 262 5.43 25.65 -25.98
C GLU A 262 5.44 26.57 -27.23
N LYS A 263 5.04 26.07 -28.39
CA LYS A 263 4.86 26.90 -29.59
C LYS A 263 3.66 27.86 -29.49
N GLU A 264 2.74 27.60 -28.53
CA GLU A 264 1.58 28.46 -28.27
C GLU A 264 1.79 29.50 -27.15
N VAL A 265 2.86 29.41 -26.34
CA VAL A 265 3.05 30.30 -25.17
C VAL A 265 4.48 30.87 -25.19
N THR A 266 4.63 32.05 -25.73
CA THR A 266 5.85 32.86 -25.61
C THR A 266 6.03 33.40 -24.18
N ASN A 267 7.25 33.24 -23.65
CA ASN A 267 7.80 33.88 -22.44
C ASN A 267 7.43 33.30 -21.05
N LYS A 268 8.16 32.28 -20.63
CA LYS A 268 8.68 32.18 -19.25
C LYS A 268 9.95 31.31 -19.20
N LYS A 269 10.97 31.81 -18.49
CA LYS A 269 12.29 31.16 -18.29
C LYS A 269 12.13 29.72 -17.83
N ALA A 270 12.74 28.82 -18.60
CA ALA A 270 12.73 27.36 -18.33
C ALA A 270 13.57 27.02 -17.09
N GLU A 271 12.95 26.55 -16.04
CA GLU A 271 13.62 25.76 -15.01
C GLU A 271 13.93 24.38 -15.57
N ARG A 272 15.05 23.80 -15.14
CA ARG A 272 15.72 22.63 -15.74
C ARG A 272 14.76 21.45 -15.98
N PRO A 273 14.66 20.92 -17.21
CA PRO A 273 13.59 20.01 -17.63
C PRO A 273 13.67 18.56 -17.08
N VAL A 274 14.77 18.17 -16.43
CA VAL A 274 15.01 16.75 -16.06
C VAL A 274 14.10 16.28 -14.92
N ASN A 275 13.89 17.09 -13.87
CA ASN A 275 13.08 16.70 -12.72
C ASN A 275 11.56 16.71 -12.99
N VAL A 276 11.09 17.63 -13.83
CA VAL A 276 9.64 17.74 -14.13
C VAL A 276 9.13 16.49 -14.88
N PHE A 277 9.93 15.91 -15.75
CA PHE A 277 9.56 14.70 -16.47
C PHE A 277 9.67 13.43 -15.60
N HIS A 278 10.57 13.42 -14.61
CA HIS A 278 10.69 12.30 -13.68
C HIS A 278 9.39 12.10 -12.89
N ASP A 279 8.89 13.15 -12.26
CA ASP A 279 7.64 13.07 -11.48
C ASP A 279 6.43 12.72 -12.37
N LYS A 280 6.36 13.29 -13.59
CA LYS A 280 5.30 12.96 -14.54
C LYS A 280 5.33 11.48 -14.98
N LEU A 281 6.52 10.91 -15.14
CA LEU A 281 6.69 9.49 -15.49
C LEU A 281 6.25 8.57 -14.35
N LEU A 282 6.61 8.89 -13.12
CA LEU A 282 6.13 8.15 -11.94
C LEU A 282 4.61 8.25 -11.78
N ASP A 283 4.04 9.44 -11.98
CA ASP A 283 2.59 9.63 -11.96
C ASP A 283 1.89 8.81 -13.05
N LEU A 284 2.44 8.78 -14.27
CA LEU A 284 1.90 7.99 -15.37
C LEU A 284 1.94 6.48 -15.06
N ALA A 285 3.05 5.97 -14.52
CA ALA A 285 3.15 4.59 -14.07
C ALA A 285 2.11 4.26 -12.99
N LYS A 286 1.89 5.17 -12.04
CA LYS A 286 0.86 5.04 -11.01
C LYS A 286 -0.56 5.07 -11.58
N GLU A 287 -0.84 5.94 -12.55
CA GLU A 287 -2.15 6.00 -13.21
C GLU A 287 -2.48 4.70 -13.94
N ARG A 288 -1.51 4.09 -14.62
CA ARG A 288 -1.65 2.77 -15.27
C ARG A 288 -2.05 1.68 -14.28
N VAL A 289 -1.37 1.62 -13.13
CA VAL A 289 -1.73 0.70 -12.03
C VAL A 289 -3.16 0.95 -11.57
N GLN A 290 -3.55 2.22 -11.36
CA GLN A 290 -4.90 2.56 -10.89
C GLN A 290 -5.98 2.17 -11.92
N VAL A 291 -5.72 2.31 -13.21
CA VAL A 291 -6.66 1.92 -14.26
C VAL A 291 -6.85 0.39 -14.28
N VAL A 292 -5.77 -0.37 -14.24
CA VAL A 292 -5.81 -1.85 -14.17
C VAL A 292 -6.57 -2.32 -12.92
N LYS A 293 -6.18 -1.81 -11.75
CA LYS A 293 -6.82 -2.16 -10.48
C LYS A 293 -8.30 -1.79 -10.45
N SER A 294 -8.64 -0.57 -10.88
CA SER A 294 -10.03 -0.10 -10.93
C SER A 294 -10.87 -0.95 -11.86
N HIS A 295 -10.34 -1.38 -13.00
CA HIS A 295 -11.05 -2.24 -13.94
C HIS A 295 -11.35 -3.62 -13.34
N LEU A 296 -10.37 -4.25 -12.67
CA LEU A 296 -10.58 -5.54 -11.99
C LEU A 296 -11.60 -5.43 -10.86
N ILE A 297 -11.56 -4.36 -10.08
CA ILE A 297 -12.50 -4.14 -8.97
C ILE A 297 -13.92 -3.86 -9.50
N SER A 298 -14.08 -2.93 -10.45
CA SER A 298 -15.39 -2.47 -10.89
C SER A 298 -16.10 -3.46 -11.81
N THR A 299 -15.35 -4.12 -12.71
CA THR A 299 -15.93 -5.00 -13.74
C THR A 299 -16.08 -6.43 -13.24
N TYR A 300 -15.08 -6.94 -12.48
CA TYR A 300 -15.06 -8.33 -12.04
C TYR A 300 -15.31 -8.50 -10.54
N GLN A 301 -15.64 -7.43 -9.82
CA GLN A 301 -15.93 -7.44 -8.38
C GLN A 301 -14.80 -8.04 -7.54
N ILE A 302 -13.56 -7.90 -8.02
CA ILE A 302 -12.38 -8.35 -7.26
C ILE A 302 -12.17 -7.41 -6.07
N SER A 303 -12.05 -7.97 -4.87
CA SER A 303 -11.81 -7.17 -3.68
C SER A 303 -10.44 -6.47 -3.73
N GLY A 304 -10.38 -5.21 -3.30
CA GLY A 304 -9.17 -4.38 -3.38
C GLY A 304 -8.02 -4.88 -2.50
N ASP A 305 -8.32 -5.66 -1.45
CA ASP A 305 -7.36 -6.35 -0.57
C ASP A 305 -6.64 -7.54 -1.22
N ARG A 306 -6.98 -7.86 -2.46
CA ARG A 306 -6.33 -8.90 -3.27
C ARG A 306 -5.45 -8.33 -4.37
N LEU A 307 -5.39 -7.01 -4.50
CA LEU A 307 -4.65 -6.28 -5.53
C LEU A 307 -3.71 -5.27 -4.88
N PHE A 308 -2.41 -5.55 -4.88
CA PHE A 308 -1.39 -4.76 -4.19
C PHE A 308 -0.62 -3.90 -5.19
N ASN A 309 -0.54 -2.61 -4.93
CA ASN A 309 0.26 -1.72 -5.77
C ASN A 309 1.75 -1.89 -5.45
N CYS A 310 2.58 -1.96 -6.49
CA CYS A 310 4.02 -1.75 -6.35
C CYS A 310 4.36 -0.26 -6.35
N LEU A 311 5.56 0.06 -5.89
CA LEU A 311 6.16 1.36 -6.11
C LEU A 311 6.30 1.58 -7.63
N PRO A 312 5.78 2.71 -8.19
CA PRO A 312 5.89 2.98 -9.61
C PRO A 312 7.36 3.15 -10.01
N GLN A 313 7.72 2.67 -11.19
CA GLN A 313 9.10 2.64 -11.65
C GLN A 313 9.27 3.27 -13.03
N ILE A 314 10.49 3.75 -13.27
CA ILE A 314 10.92 4.25 -14.57
C ILE A 314 11.99 3.29 -15.08
N GLU A 315 11.73 2.68 -16.24
CA GLU A 315 12.67 1.82 -16.93
C GLU A 315 13.30 2.54 -18.11
N GLU A 316 14.61 2.75 -18.05
CA GLU A 316 15.36 3.47 -19.09
C GLU A 316 15.90 2.55 -20.21
N GLN A 317 15.63 1.25 -20.12
CA GLN A 317 16.09 0.30 -21.14
C GLN A 317 15.42 0.61 -22.49
N LYS A 318 16.24 0.72 -23.55
CA LYS A 318 15.75 0.95 -24.90
C LYS A 318 14.88 -0.22 -25.37
N GLY A 319 13.68 0.12 -25.90
CA GLY A 319 12.77 -0.87 -26.46
C GLY A 319 11.83 -1.51 -25.45
N ALA A 320 11.97 -1.24 -24.15
CA ALA A 320 11.01 -1.70 -23.16
C ALA A 320 9.65 -1.01 -23.39
N PRO A 321 8.53 -1.76 -23.51
CA PRO A 321 7.21 -1.16 -23.68
C PRO A 321 6.69 -0.59 -22.36
N PRO A 322 5.94 0.51 -22.41
CA PRO A 322 5.18 0.98 -21.26
C PRO A 322 4.16 -0.08 -20.83
N ARG A 323 4.14 -0.44 -19.53
CA ARG A 323 3.37 -1.61 -19.12
C ARG A 323 2.97 -1.59 -17.64
N VAL A 324 2.05 -2.48 -17.33
CA VAL A 324 1.77 -2.94 -15.97
C VAL A 324 2.05 -4.45 -15.92
N GLU A 325 2.89 -4.86 -15.00
CA GLU A 325 3.16 -6.26 -14.69
C GLU A 325 2.26 -6.75 -13.56
N LEU A 326 1.82 -8.00 -13.69
CA LEU A 326 0.98 -8.68 -12.71
C LEU A 326 1.78 -9.85 -12.12
N LEU A 327 2.09 -9.79 -10.82
CA LEU A 327 2.92 -10.77 -10.11
C LEU A 327 2.08 -11.49 -9.04
N ILE A 328 2.20 -12.81 -8.96
CA ILE A 328 1.49 -13.66 -7.98
C ILE A 328 2.43 -14.04 -6.86
#